data_183b5dac806c970feaf9ccc75d12027d
#
_entry.id   183b5dac806c970feaf9ccc75d12027d
#
_cell.length_a   1.000
_cell.length_b   1.000
_cell.length_c   1.000
_cell.angle_alpha   90.00
_cell.angle_beta   90.00
_cell.angle_gamma   90.00
#
_symmetry.space_group_name_H-M   'P 1'
#
loop_
_entity.id
_entity.type
_entity.pdbx_description
1 polymer ?
#
loop_
_entity_poly.entity_id
_entity_poly.type
_entity_poly.pdbx_seq_one_letter_code
_entity_poly.pdbx_strand_id
1 'polypeptide(L)'
;MAGKGDCYEVNGRFVSRGHDKDLVLCHGLAILSTDGKPFGHAWIEKGNMILDFSNGRKIVLAKKKYYELGGIPANGKKIYKYSVEETMTNMLKHGHWGPWD
;
A
#
# COMPACT_ATOMS: atom_id res chain seq x y z
N MET A 1 18.90 -4.25 -0.72
CA MET A 1 18.34 -5.13 -1.70
C MET A 1 17.22 -4.47 -2.49
N ALA A 2 17.40 -4.43 -3.77
CA ALA A 2 16.43 -3.75 -4.63
C ALA A 2 15.07 -4.42 -4.56
N GLY A 3 14.05 -3.64 -4.40
CA GLY A 3 12.67 -4.07 -4.42
C GLY A 3 12.12 -4.58 -3.10
N LYS A 4 12.96 -5.09 -2.23
CA LYS A 4 12.46 -5.61 -0.98
C LYS A 4 12.23 -4.47 0.00
N GLY A 5 10.98 -4.35 0.48
CA GLY A 5 10.63 -3.31 1.42
C GLY A 5 10.39 -1.94 0.81
N ASP A 6 10.33 -1.85 -0.52
CA ASP A 6 10.12 -0.56 -1.18
C ASP A 6 8.65 -0.20 -1.37
N CYS A 7 7.71 -1.04 -0.93
CA CYS A 7 6.29 -0.83 -1.19
C CYS A 7 5.78 0.50 -0.63
N TYR A 8 6.26 0.90 0.54
CA TYR A 8 5.84 2.16 1.13
C TYR A 8 6.29 3.34 0.28
N GLU A 9 7.55 3.34 -0.12
CA GLU A 9 8.08 4.44 -0.90
C GLU A 9 7.48 4.49 -2.30
N VAL A 10 7.48 3.39 -3.01
CA VAL A 10 7.02 3.34 -4.40
C VAL A 10 5.55 3.72 -4.50
N ASN A 11 4.72 3.08 -3.69
CA ASN A 11 3.28 3.34 -3.73
C ASN A 11 2.94 4.71 -3.15
N GLY A 12 3.65 5.11 -2.09
CA GLY A 12 3.46 6.44 -1.52
C GLY A 12 3.80 7.55 -2.50
N ARG A 13 4.91 7.41 -3.21
CA ARG A 13 5.30 8.40 -4.22
C ARG A 13 4.28 8.48 -5.34
N PHE A 14 3.75 7.34 -5.78
CA PHE A 14 2.76 7.34 -6.85
C PHE A 14 1.50 8.10 -6.44
N VAL A 15 1.01 7.85 -5.23
CA VAL A 15 -0.17 8.56 -4.72
C VAL A 15 0.12 10.05 -4.57
N SER A 16 1.29 10.39 -4.02
CA SER A 16 1.61 11.78 -3.71
C SER A 16 1.84 12.65 -4.93
N ARG A 17 2.03 12.05 -6.11
CA ARG A 17 2.12 12.83 -7.35
C ARG A 17 0.85 13.61 -7.64
N GLY A 18 -0.27 13.18 -7.06
CA GLY A 18 -1.52 13.92 -7.19
C GLY A 18 -2.18 13.89 -8.55
N HIS A 19 -1.76 12.98 -9.43
CA HIS A 19 -2.36 12.86 -10.75
C HIS A 19 -3.80 12.37 -10.70
N ASP A 20 -4.14 11.61 -9.66
CA ASP A 20 -5.47 11.03 -9.52
C ASP A 20 -5.85 11.14 -8.05
N LYS A 21 -6.79 12.04 -7.76
CA LYS A 21 -7.21 12.32 -6.38
C LYS A 21 -8.09 11.23 -5.79
N ASP A 22 -8.51 10.28 -6.59
CA ASP A 22 -9.31 9.16 -6.10
C ASP A 22 -8.45 8.04 -5.53
N LEU A 23 -7.13 8.15 -5.63
CA LEU A 23 -6.23 7.14 -5.09
C LEU A 23 -6.20 7.20 -3.57
N VAL A 24 -6.14 6.01 -2.97
CA VAL A 24 -6.02 5.85 -1.53
C VAL A 24 -4.81 4.98 -1.25
N LEU A 25 -3.89 5.50 -0.45
CA LEU A 25 -2.73 4.70 -0.02
C LEU A 25 -3.13 3.88 1.19
N CYS A 26 -2.84 2.59 1.16
CA CYS A 26 -3.18 1.68 2.25
C CYS A 26 -1.91 1.13 2.87
N HIS A 27 -1.86 1.14 4.21
CA HIS A 27 -0.82 0.48 4.99
C HIS A 27 -1.48 -0.61 5.83
N GLY A 28 -0.94 -1.80 5.78
CA GLY A 28 -1.52 -2.91 6.54
C GLY A 28 -0.55 -4.06 6.67
N LEU A 29 -1.05 -5.18 7.18
CA LEU A 29 -0.27 -6.40 7.29
C LEU A 29 -0.71 -7.39 6.23
N ALA A 30 0.25 -7.96 5.53
CA ALA A 30 0.02 -9.07 4.61
C ALA A 30 0.73 -10.31 5.15
N ILE A 31 0.38 -11.47 4.63
CA ILE A 31 0.99 -12.72 5.08
C ILE A 31 1.89 -13.25 3.96
N LEU A 32 3.16 -13.49 4.31
CA LEU A 32 4.08 -14.13 3.36
C LEU A 32 3.63 -15.54 3.09
N SER A 33 3.56 -15.89 1.81
CA SER A 33 3.13 -17.23 1.42
C SER A 33 4.15 -18.31 1.77
N THR A 34 5.41 -17.93 1.95
CA THR A 34 6.49 -18.89 2.21
C THR A 34 6.57 -19.34 3.65
N ASP A 35 6.30 -18.45 4.62
CA ASP A 35 6.44 -18.78 6.02
C ASP A 35 5.22 -18.42 6.86
N GLY A 36 4.20 -17.85 6.24
CA GLY A 36 2.96 -17.51 6.94
C GLY A 36 3.06 -16.38 7.94
N LYS A 37 4.18 -15.67 7.97
CA LYS A 37 4.37 -14.59 8.92
C LYS A 37 3.82 -13.26 8.39
N PRO A 38 3.20 -12.45 9.25
CA PRO A 38 2.74 -11.13 8.83
C PRO A 38 3.91 -10.18 8.61
N PHE A 39 3.75 -9.28 7.65
CA PHE A 39 4.73 -8.23 7.40
C PHE A 39 4.02 -6.95 6.99
N GLY A 40 4.66 -5.82 7.28
CA GLY A 40 4.13 -4.52 6.89
C GLY A 40 4.13 -4.36 5.38
N HIS A 41 3.03 -3.86 4.83
CA HIS A 41 2.88 -3.73 3.39
C HIS A 41 2.06 -2.51 3.04
N ALA A 42 2.35 -1.91 1.90
CA ALA A 42 1.59 -0.77 1.38
C ALA A 42 1.12 -1.08 -0.04
N TRP A 43 -0.07 -0.57 -0.35
CA TRP A 43 -0.65 -0.71 -1.69
C TRP A 43 -1.58 0.47 -1.94
N ILE A 44 -2.14 0.53 -3.16
CA ILE A 44 -3.01 1.63 -3.55
C ILE A 44 -4.38 1.07 -3.91
N GLU A 45 -5.44 1.73 -3.40
CA GLU A 45 -6.81 1.42 -3.81
C GLU A 45 -7.33 2.50 -4.75
N LYS A 46 -8.05 2.07 -5.77
CA LYS A 46 -8.83 2.98 -6.61
C LYS A 46 -10.17 2.29 -6.89
N GLY A 47 -11.23 2.72 -6.19
CA GLY A 47 -12.51 2.04 -6.25
C GLY A 47 -12.37 0.60 -5.78
N ASN A 48 -12.77 -0.34 -6.64
CA ASN A 48 -12.66 -1.77 -6.33
C ASN A 48 -11.39 -2.41 -6.88
N MET A 49 -10.43 -1.59 -7.32
CA MET A 49 -9.18 -2.09 -7.87
C MET A 49 -8.02 -1.76 -6.97
N ILE A 50 -7.00 -2.61 -7.00
CA ILE A 50 -5.75 -2.39 -6.29
C ILE A 50 -4.65 -2.20 -7.31
N LEU A 51 -3.82 -1.20 -7.03
CA LEU A 51 -2.59 -0.94 -7.78
C LEU A 51 -1.41 -1.15 -6.85
N ASP A 52 -0.43 -1.89 -7.29
CA ASP A 52 0.78 -2.13 -6.50
C ASP A 52 1.98 -2.15 -7.42
N PHE A 53 2.88 -1.19 -7.20
CA PHE A 53 4.07 -1.02 -8.03
C PHE A 53 5.34 -1.43 -7.32
N SER A 54 5.24 -2.05 -6.16
CA SER A 54 6.42 -2.45 -5.40
C SER A 54 7.23 -3.53 -6.12
N ASN A 55 8.51 -3.57 -5.81
CA ASN A 55 9.44 -4.57 -6.36
C ASN A 55 9.54 -4.52 -7.89
N GLY A 56 9.35 -3.35 -8.49
CA GLY A 56 9.40 -3.20 -9.93
C GLY A 56 8.22 -3.80 -10.67
N ARG A 57 7.19 -4.20 -9.96
CA ARG A 57 6.01 -4.79 -10.55
C ARG A 57 4.97 -3.74 -10.93
N LYS A 58 4.03 -4.15 -11.74
CA LYS A 58 2.87 -3.31 -12.06
C LYS A 58 1.65 -4.21 -11.93
N ILE A 59 1.11 -4.27 -10.71
CA ILE A 59 -0.02 -5.13 -10.40
C ILE A 59 -1.30 -4.29 -10.42
N VAL A 60 -2.29 -4.78 -11.18
CA VAL A 60 -3.63 -4.20 -11.20
C VAL A 60 -4.59 -5.36 -11.04
N LEU A 61 -5.25 -5.45 -9.89
CA LEU A 61 -6.15 -6.56 -9.58
C LEU A 61 -7.41 -6.04 -8.91
N ALA A 62 -8.48 -6.84 -9.00
CA ALA A 62 -9.66 -6.59 -8.20
C ALA A 62 -9.28 -6.66 -6.73
N LYS A 63 -9.86 -5.77 -5.93
CA LYS A 63 -9.55 -5.65 -4.50
C LYS A 63 -9.69 -6.98 -3.78
N LYS A 64 -10.79 -7.69 -4.01
CA LYS A 64 -11.02 -8.98 -3.37
C LYS A 64 -9.91 -9.97 -3.67
N LYS A 65 -9.49 -10.02 -4.93
CA LYS A 65 -8.44 -10.94 -5.37
C LYS A 65 -7.10 -10.59 -4.75
N TYR A 66 -6.76 -9.32 -4.70
CA TYR A 66 -5.51 -8.87 -4.11
C TYR A 66 -5.43 -9.23 -2.63
N TYR A 67 -6.53 -8.99 -1.91
CA TYR A 67 -6.57 -9.27 -0.48
C TYR A 67 -6.45 -10.77 -0.21
N GLU A 68 -7.07 -11.61 -1.03
CA GLU A 68 -6.93 -13.06 -0.91
C GLU A 68 -5.49 -13.51 -1.13
N LEU A 69 -4.86 -13.02 -2.19
CA LEU A 69 -3.49 -13.41 -2.52
C LEU A 69 -2.49 -12.95 -1.48
N GLY A 70 -2.72 -11.78 -0.88
CA GLY A 70 -1.82 -11.23 0.11
C GLY A 70 -2.11 -11.67 1.54
N GLY A 71 -3.16 -12.46 1.75
CA GLY A 71 -3.54 -12.84 3.10
C GLY A 71 -3.96 -11.66 3.95
N ILE A 72 -4.50 -10.62 3.33
CA ILE A 72 -4.89 -9.40 4.03
C ILE A 72 -6.32 -9.55 4.54
N PRO A 73 -6.56 -9.34 5.85
CA PRO A 73 -7.90 -9.49 6.40
C PRO A 73 -8.88 -8.50 5.77
N ALA A 74 -9.99 -9.00 5.25
CA ALA A 74 -10.98 -8.17 4.57
C ALA A 74 -11.70 -7.23 5.51
N ASN A 75 -11.74 -7.54 6.81
CA ASN A 75 -12.42 -6.67 7.78
C ASN A 75 -11.67 -5.36 8.04
N GLY A 76 -10.44 -5.24 7.55
CA GLY A 76 -9.70 -3.99 7.59
C GLY A 76 -9.32 -3.48 8.96
N LYS A 77 -9.33 -4.30 9.99
CA LYS A 77 -9.09 -3.83 11.36
C LYS A 77 -7.77 -3.13 11.53
N LYS A 78 -6.74 -3.53 10.77
CA LYS A 78 -5.42 -2.94 10.88
C LYS A 78 -4.93 -2.40 9.54
N ILE A 79 -5.87 -1.95 8.73
CA ILE A 79 -5.55 -1.29 7.48
C ILE A 79 -5.77 0.21 7.67
N TYR A 80 -4.71 0.97 7.47
CA TYR A 80 -4.75 2.42 7.57
C TYR A 80 -4.82 2.99 6.16
N LYS A 81 -5.79 3.86 5.92
CA LYS A 81 -6.04 4.43 4.58
C LYS A 81 -5.78 5.92 4.58
N TYR A 82 -5.04 6.37 3.60
CA TYR A 82 -4.64 7.77 3.47
C TYR A 82 -5.03 8.29 2.10
N SER A 83 -5.69 9.45 2.08
CA SER A 83 -5.96 10.16 0.83
C SER A 83 -4.66 10.69 0.24
N VAL A 84 -4.73 11.26 -0.97
CA VAL A 84 -3.57 11.89 -1.59
C VAL A 84 -3.00 12.97 -0.67
N GLU A 85 -3.86 13.83 -0.14
CA GLU A 85 -3.43 14.91 0.75
C GLU A 85 -2.84 14.39 2.05
N GLU A 86 -3.48 13.39 2.64
CA GLU A 86 -2.96 12.78 3.87
C GLU A 86 -1.62 12.10 3.65
N THR A 87 -1.43 11.49 2.49
CA THR A 87 -0.16 10.86 2.14
C THR A 87 0.95 11.90 2.07
N MET A 88 0.68 13.02 1.41
CA MET A 88 1.66 14.11 1.32
C MET A 88 1.97 14.71 2.68
N THR A 89 0.95 14.95 3.47
CA THR A 89 1.10 15.53 4.81
C THR A 89 1.91 14.63 5.71
N ASN A 90 1.61 13.33 5.72
CA ASN A 90 2.33 12.38 6.56
C ASN A 90 3.78 12.22 6.14
N MET A 91 4.04 12.23 4.83
CA MET A 91 5.42 12.15 4.35
C MET A 91 6.22 13.35 4.83
N LEU A 92 5.66 14.55 4.73
CA LEU A 92 6.34 15.76 5.18
C LEU A 92 6.52 15.78 6.69
N LYS A 93 5.49 15.35 7.42
CA LYS A 93 5.52 15.36 8.88
C LYS A 93 6.54 14.38 9.45
N HIS A 94 6.63 13.19 8.87
CA HIS A 94 7.47 12.13 9.41
C HIS A 94 8.83 12.01 8.73
N GLY A 95 8.98 12.60 7.55
CA GLY A 95 10.23 12.55 6.82
C GLY A 95 10.54 11.21 6.17
N HIS A 96 9.55 10.33 6.06
CA HIS A 96 9.70 9.04 5.38
C HIS A 96 8.36 8.56 4.85
N TRP A 97 8.39 7.51 4.05
CA TRP A 97 7.20 7.05 3.33
C TRP A 97 6.33 6.07 4.11
N GLY A 98 6.73 5.71 5.30
CA GLY A 98 5.94 4.85 6.16
C GLY A 98 6.72 3.64 6.66
N PRO A 99 6.09 2.83 7.51
CA PRO A 99 4.76 3.08 8.08
C PRO A 99 4.77 4.27 9.05
N TRP A 100 3.63 4.96 9.12
CA TRP A 100 3.53 6.18 9.92
C TRP A 100 2.82 5.96 11.26
N ASP A 101 2.17 4.85 11.39
CA ASP A 101 1.38 4.50 12.58
C ASP A 101 2.07 3.46 13.43
#